data_df6b78641d52495db575cbe153c41a18
#
_entry.id   df6b78641d52495db575cbe153c41a18
#
_cell.length_a   1.000
_cell.length_b   1.000
_cell.length_c   1.000
_cell.angle_alpha   90.00
_cell.angle_beta   90.00
_cell.angle_gamma   90.00
#
_symmetry.space_group_name_H-M   'P 1'
#
loop_
_entity.id
_entity.type
_entity.pdbx_description
1 polymer ?
#
loop_
_entity_poly.entity_id
_entity_poly.type
_entity_poly.pdbx_seq_one_letter_code
_entity_poly.pdbx_strand_id
1 'polypeptide(L)'
;MTETLNPIPGSIVGCRDRQWVVLPAENEDVIRLRPLSGNEEEIAGVYQKLRELGIETLQPATFPLPSAISIKDHTAAILLMDAARHLLRSGAGPFRCLGRLSLRPRPYQLVPLLMALRLETVRLLIADDVGIGKTIEAGLIARELLDRGEVKRIAVLCPPHLCDQWQQELREKFHIDAVVVRSGTASKLQRAIPNDSHIFSYYRHLIVSLDYAKAERRRASFITHCPDFVIVDEAHTCTHFSSKSTSGQQRHQLIQQIAEKNNRHLLLLSATPHSGIEESFLSLLGLLQPEFEQLTLDRLTDKQRDKLASHFIQRRRADVKQWLGNETPFPERDSEEKSYKLSKEYKQLFDDVYSFARGLVKTTTEDMSLWPASGTLLVSVGVDSLRDVFSHRRSRNVKPEGE
;
A
#
# COMPACT_ATOMS: atom_id res chain seq x y z
N MET A 1 9.77 17.63 -54.75
CA MET A 1 8.90 16.54 -54.34
C MET A 1 9.49 15.99 -53.06
N THR A 2 8.97 16.39 -51.90
CA THR A 2 9.38 15.86 -50.59
C THR A 2 8.77 14.46 -50.45
N GLU A 3 9.64 13.44 -50.47
CA GLU A 3 9.21 12.07 -50.13
C GLU A 3 8.46 12.10 -48.80
N THR A 4 7.20 11.73 -48.85
CA THR A 4 6.39 11.59 -47.65
C THR A 4 6.94 10.41 -46.84
N LEU A 5 7.71 10.73 -45.82
CA LEU A 5 8.26 9.75 -44.87
C LEU A 5 7.10 8.98 -44.27
N ASN A 6 7.07 7.69 -44.45
CA ASN A 6 6.12 6.81 -43.74
C ASN A 6 6.86 6.30 -42.50
N PRO A 7 6.65 6.89 -41.31
CA PRO A 7 7.45 6.57 -40.13
C PRO A 7 7.07 5.19 -39.61
N ILE A 8 8.06 4.32 -39.50
CA ILE A 8 7.90 2.97 -38.95
C ILE A 8 7.97 3.03 -37.41
N PRO A 9 7.13 2.30 -36.68
CA PRO A 9 7.25 2.20 -35.22
C PRO A 9 8.68 1.85 -34.79
N GLY A 10 9.21 2.57 -33.80
CA GLY A 10 10.60 2.47 -33.36
C GLY A 10 11.58 3.41 -34.07
N SER A 11 11.21 4.05 -35.19
CA SER A 11 12.07 5.06 -35.84
C SER A 11 12.11 6.36 -35.07
N ILE A 12 13.21 7.11 -35.23
CA ILE A 12 13.37 8.44 -34.62
C ILE A 12 13.03 9.50 -35.67
N VAL A 13 12.17 10.42 -35.25
CA VAL A 13 11.72 11.55 -36.10
C VAL A 13 11.89 12.88 -35.39
N GLY A 14 12.19 13.91 -36.11
CA GLY A 14 12.14 15.32 -35.68
C GLY A 14 10.74 15.87 -35.94
N CYS A 15 10.11 16.47 -34.95
CA CYS A 15 8.83 17.15 -35.04
C CYS A 15 8.76 18.24 -33.97
N ARG A 16 8.28 19.45 -34.32
CA ARG A 16 8.11 20.59 -33.40
C ARG A 16 9.39 20.88 -32.60
N ASP A 17 10.51 20.96 -33.28
CA ASP A 17 11.85 21.21 -32.70
C ASP A 17 12.31 20.22 -31.62
N ARG A 18 11.71 19.02 -31.57
CA ARG A 18 12.08 17.91 -30.68
C ARG A 18 12.31 16.64 -31.47
N GLN A 19 13.04 15.72 -30.83
CA GLN A 19 13.22 14.35 -31.34
C GLN A 19 12.26 13.40 -30.62
N TRP A 20 11.64 12.51 -31.38
CA TRP A 20 10.59 11.63 -30.96
C TRP A 20 10.82 10.20 -31.46
N VAL A 21 10.38 9.22 -30.69
CA VAL A 21 10.27 7.83 -31.13
C VAL A 21 8.83 7.59 -31.60
N VAL A 22 8.68 7.00 -32.75
CA VAL A 22 7.38 6.60 -33.31
C VAL A 22 6.88 5.37 -32.54
N LEU A 23 5.69 5.48 -31.98
CA LEU A 23 5.02 4.38 -31.29
C LEU A 23 4.05 3.65 -32.21
N PRO A 24 3.75 2.37 -31.94
CA PRO A 24 2.63 1.68 -32.57
C PRO A 24 1.33 2.46 -32.32
N ALA A 25 0.51 2.61 -33.34
CA ALA A 25 -0.80 3.26 -33.25
C ALA A 25 -1.89 2.28 -33.72
N GLU A 26 -3.02 2.30 -33.04
CA GLU A 26 -4.21 1.52 -33.41
C GLU A 26 -4.98 2.16 -34.59
N ASN A 27 -4.79 3.46 -34.77
CA ASN A 27 -5.43 4.25 -35.82
C ASN A 27 -4.38 4.71 -36.83
N GLU A 28 -4.54 4.35 -38.09
CA GLU A 28 -3.66 4.71 -39.19
C GLU A 28 -3.63 6.22 -39.49
N ASP A 29 -4.65 6.97 -39.08
CA ASP A 29 -4.72 8.42 -39.27
C ASP A 29 -3.85 9.22 -38.29
N VAL A 30 -3.34 8.60 -37.22
CA VAL A 30 -2.60 9.28 -36.15
C VAL A 30 -1.26 8.61 -35.91
N ILE A 31 -0.17 9.36 -36.09
CA ILE A 31 1.18 8.93 -35.72
C ILE A 31 1.39 9.27 -34.25
N ARG A 32 1.59 8.27 -33.42
CA ARG A 32 1.88 8.46 -32.00
C ARG A 32 3.38 8.63 -31.79
N LEU A 33 3.76 9.67 -31.05
CA LEU A 33 5.13 10.06 -30.83
C LEU A 33 5.41 10.13 -29.33
N ARG A 34 6.52 9.53 -28.87
CA ARG A 34 7.05 9.67 -27.51
C ARG A 34 8.34 10.49 -27.57
N PRO A 35 8.52 11.53 -26.73
CA PRO A 35 9.73 12.32 -26.75
C PRO A 35 10.94 11.49 -26.34
N LEU A 36 12.10 11.72 -26.96
CA LEU A 36 13.38 11.13 -26.57
C LEU A 36 13.92 11.73 -25.27
N SER A 37 13.59 13.00 -25.02
CA SER A 37 13.96 13.72 -23.80
C SER A 37 12.70 14.32 -23.18
N GLY A 38 12.47 14.09 -21.90
CA GLY A 38 11.31 14.58 -21.18
C GLY A 38 10.54 13.48 -20.45
N ASN A 39 9.31 13.78 -20.06
CA ASN A 39 8.47 12.83 -19.33
C ASN A 39 7.83 11.84 -20.32
N GLU A 40 7.82 10.55 -20.00
CA GLU A 40 7.13 9.51 -20.80
C GLU A 40 5.61 9.76 -20.95
N GLU A 41 5.04 10.63 -20.12
CA GLU A 41 3.64 11.02 -20.20
C GLU A 41 3.35 12.06 -21.31
N GLU A 42 4.39 12.67 -21.90
CA GLU A 42 4.25 13.63 -23.00
C GLU A 42 4.08 12.96 -24.38
N ILE A 43 3.21 11.95 -24.47
CA ILE A 43 2.90 11.33 -25.76
C ILE A 43 2.09 12.30 -26.61
N ALA A 44 2.59 12.61 -27.81
CA ALA A 44 1.91 13.46 -28.77
C ALA A 44 1.33 12.63 -29.93
N GLY A 45 0.24 13.10 -30.50
CA GLY A 45 -0.32 12.57 -31.76
C GLY A 45 -0.13 13.58 -32.90
N VAL A 46 0.31 13.09 -34.05
CA VAL A 46 0.35 13.87 -35.29
C VAL A 46 -0.66 13.29 -36.26
N TYR A 47 -1.65 14.09 -36.64
CA TYR A 47 -2.71 13.66 -37.55
C TYR A 47 -2.18 13.69 -39.00
N GLN A 48 -2.33 12.59 -39.74
CA GLN A 48 -1.76 12.43 -41.08
C GLN A 48 -2.22 13.48 -42.04
N LYS A 49 -3.48 13.89 -42.00
CA LYS A 49 -4.01 14.97 -42.85
C LYS A 49 -3.33 16.33 -42.65
N LEU A 50 -2.85 16.63 -41.44
CA LEU A 50 -2.10 17.86 -41.19
C LEU A 50 -0.72 17.85 -41.85
N ARG A 51 -0.12 16.66 -42.01
CA ARG A 51 1.12 16.47 -42.74
C ARG A 51 0.89 16.62 -44.26
N GLU A 52 -0.17 16.06 -44.80
CA GLU A 52 -0.55 16.20 -46.21
C GLU A 52 -0.80 17.69 -46.57
N LEU A 53 -1.35 18.46 -45.64
CA LEU A 53 -1.59 19.88 -45.77
C LEU A 53 -0.33 20.73 -45.53
N GLY A 54 0.80 20.12 -45.17
CA GLY A 54 2.05 20.81 -44.88
C GLY A 54 2.04 21.63 -43.57
N ILE A 55 1.05 21.46 -42.73
CA ILE A 55 0.94 22.15 -41.43
C ILE A 55 1.87 21.50 -40.40
N GLU A 56 2.00 20.18 -40.41
CA GLU A 56 2.94 19.45 -39.58
C GLU A 56 4.01 18.78 -40.45
N THR A 57 5.25 18.85 -39.99
CA THR A 57 6.39 18.24 -40.68
C THR A 57 7.04 17.19 -39.81
N LEU A 58 7.23 15.99 -40.37
CA LEU A 58 8.04 14.95 -39.77
C LEU A 58 9.30 14.75 -40.62
N GLN A 59 10.45 14.91 -40.00
CA GLN A 59 11.74 14.67 -40.65
C GLN A 59 12.42 13.45 -40.03
N PRO A 60 13.17 12.64 -40.82
CA PRO A 60 14.01 11.61 -40.22
C PRO A 60 15.01 12.26 -39.28
N ALA A 61 15.17 11.75 -38.09
CA ALA A 61 16.20 12.17 -37.18
C ALA A 61 17.18 11.02 -36.96
N THR A 62 18.46 11.34 -37.01
CA THR A 62 19.55 10.41 -36.70
C THR A 62 20.43 11.04 -35.64
N PHE A 63 21.03 10.23 -34.78
CA PHE A 63 22.04 10.70 -33.85
C PHE A 63 23.25 11.16 -34.65
N PRO A 64 23.76 12.40 -34.43
CA PRO A 64 24.97 12.83 -35.04
C PRO A 64 26.14 11.94 -34.59
N LEU A 65 27.07 11.68 -35.49
CA LEU A 65 28.33 11.00 -35.14
C LEU A 65 29.07 11.80 -34.06
N PRO A 66 29.72 11.14 -33.09
CA PRO A 66 30.51 11.83 -32.07
C PRO A 66 31.58 12.73 -32.72
N SER A 67 31.68 13.96 -32.27
CA SER A 67 32.72 14.91 -32.67
C SER A 67 33.65 15.23 -31.50
N ALA A 68 34.84 15.74 -31.77
CA ALA A 68 35.77 16.13 -30.73
C ALA A 68 35.21 17.19 -29.76
N ILE A 69 34.27 18.04 -30.23
CA ILE A 69 33.59 19.04 -29.41
C ILE A 69 32.58 18.39 -28.43
N SER A 70 32.12 17.18 -28.73
CA SER A 70 31.16 16.44 -27.94
C SER A 70 31.82 15.65 -26.79
N ILE A 71 33.15 15.64 -26.73
CA ILE A 71 33.89 14.93 -25.67
C ILE A 71 33.68 15.69 -24.35
N LYS A 72 33.10 14.98 -23.38
CA LYS A 72 32.94 15.43 -21.99
C LYS A 72 33.97 14.78 -21.12
N ASP A 73 34.06 15.21 -19.86
CA ASP A 73 34.93 14.55 -18.88
C ASP A 73 34.43 13.11 -18.55
N HIS A 74 35.29 12.34 -17.91
CA HIS A 74 34.97 10.96 -17.55
C HIS A 74 33.80 10.85 -16.56
N THR A 75 33.53 11.88 -15.75
CA THR A 75 32.41 11.96 -14.80
C THR A 75 31.08 11.90 -15.53
N ALA A 76 30.94 12.65 -16.64
CA ALA A 76 29.76 12.60 -17.48
C ALA A 76 29.54 11.21 -18.11
N ALA A 77 30.62 10.54 -18.51
CA ALA A 77 30.55 9.18 -19.05
C ALA A 77 30.13 8.15 -17.98
N ILE A 78 30.64 8.27 -16.75
CA ILE A 78 30.25 7.42 -15.63
C ILE A 78 28.76 7.62 -15.30
N LEU A 79 28.31 8.88 -15.18
CA LEU A 79 26.91 9.21 -14.93
C LEU A 79 25.98 8.64 -16.01
N LEU A 80 26.36 8.78 -17.29
CA LEU A 80 25.58 8.22 -18.40
C LEU A 80 25.53 6.69 -18.34
N MET A 81 26.67 6.05 -18.04
CA MET A 81 26.74 4.59 -17.89
C MET A 81 25.87 4.11 -16.72
N ASP A 82 25.92 4.78 -15.58
CA ASP A 82 25.11 4.42 -14.43
C ASP A 82 23.61 4.68 -14.68
N ALA A 83 23.26 5.78 -15.32
CA ALA A 83 21.89 6.05 -15.76
C ALA A 83 21.39 4.99 -16.75
N ALA A 84 22.22 4.60 -17.73
CA ALA A 84 21.89 3.54 -18.68
C ALA A 84 21.74 2.16 -17.98
N ARG A 85 22.61 1.85 -17.01
CA ARG A 85 22.47 0.62 -16.21
C ARG A 85 21.17 0.61 -15.42
N HIS A 86 20.77 1.73 -14.83
CA HIS A 86 19.49 1.83 -14.12
C HIS A 86 18.30 1.68 -15.07
N LEU A 87 18.32 2.33 -16.23
CA LEU A 87 17.29 2.20 -17.25
C LEU A 87 17.17 0.77 -17.80
N LEU A 88 18.30 0.12 -18.09
CA LEU A 88 18.33 -1.25 -18.57
C LEU A 88 17.87 -2.24 -17.49
N ARG A 89 18.22 -2.03 -16.22
CA ARG A 89 17.72 -2.84 -15.10
C ARG A 89 16.20 -2.74 -14.93
N SER A 90 15.64 -1.56 -15.09
CA SER A 90 14.18 -1.37 -14.98
C SER A 90 13.41 -1.98 -16.16
N GLY A 91 14.07 -2.28 -17.30
CA GLY A 91 13.45 -2.86 -18.49
C GLY A 91 13.73 -4.34 -18.75
N ALA A 92 14.80 -4.89 -18.22
CA ALA A 92 15.32 -6.21 -18.59
C ALA A 92 15.02 -7.33 -17.58
N GLY A 93 14.55 -7.01 -16.37
CA GLY A 93 14.24 -8.00 -15.34
C GLY A 93 12.77 -8.42 -15.34
N PRO A 94 12.43 -9.55 -14.65
CA PRO A 94 11.04 -9.97 -14.47
C PRO A 94 10.21 -8.96 -13.67
N PHE A 95 10.89 -8.08 -12.89
CA PHE A 95 10.26 -7.04 -12.07
C PHE A 95 10.78 -5.67 -12.46
N ARG A 96 9.88 -4.76 -12.81
CA ARG A 96 10.19 -3.37 -13.16
C ARG A 96 10.53 -2.53 -11.93
N CYS A 97 9.88 -2.82 -10.80
CA CYS A 97 10.03 -2.05 -9.57
C CYS A 97 11.44 -2.08 -8.98
N LEU A 98 12.22 -3.15 -9.17
CA LEU A 98 13.51 -3.34 -8.49
C LEU A 98 14.52 -2.22 -8.76
N GLY A 99 14.46 -1.58 -9.94
CA GLY A 99 15.32 -0.46 -10.30
C GLY A 99 14.96 0.87 -9.59
N ARG A 100 13.78 0.92 -8.95
CA ARG A 100 13.25 2.14 -8.30
C ARG A 100 13.07 2.01 -6.80
N LEU A 101 13.66 1.00 -6.17
CA LEU A 101 13.56 0.77 -4.74
C LEU A 101 14.77 1.35 -4.01
N SER A 102 14.54 1.99 -2.87
CA SER A 102 15.59 2.38 -1.91
C SER A 102 15.84 1.28 -0.86
N LEU A 103 15.44 0.06 -1.12
CA LEU A 103 15.66 -1.10 -0.27
C LEU A 103 16.09 -2.31 -1.11
N ARG A 104 16.73 -3.27 -0.47
CA ARG A 104 17.01 -4.58 -1.06
C ARG A 104 15.98 -5.58 -0.54
N PRO A 105 14.98 -5.96 -1.36
CA PRO A 105 13.98 -6.94 -0.92
C PRO A 105 14.67 -8.31 -0.73
N ARG A 106 14.17 -9.06 0.22
CA ARG A 106 14.61 -10.44 0.46
C ARG A 106 13.89 -11.39 -0.50
N PRO A 107 14.50 -12.50 -0.90
CA PRO A 107 13.90 -13.42 -1.87
C PRO A 107 12.47 -13.86 -1.51
N TYR A 108 12.21 -14.15 -0.25
CA TYR A 108 10.87 -14.56 0.19
C TYR A 108 9.81 -13.45 0.06
N GLN A 109 10.21 -12.17 0.14
CA GLN A 109 9.30 -11.03 -0.03
C GLN A 109 8.86 -10.83 -1.48
N LEU A 110 9.52 -11.47 -2.44
CA LEU A 110 9.12 -11.47 -3.85
C LEU A 110 8.02 -12.49 -4.15
N VAL A 111 7.75 -13.44 -3.26
CA VAL A 111 6.73 -14.48 -3.49
C VAL A 111 5.33 -13.90 -3.64
N PRO A 112 4.84 -13.00 -2.75
CA PRO A 112 3.53 -12.37 -2.95
C PRO A 112 3.45 -11.53 -4.23
N LEU A 113 4.56 -10.90 -4.64
CA LEU A 113 4.64 -10.19 -5.91
C LEU A 113 4.47 -11.13 -7.10
N LEU A 114 5.15 -12.29 -7.09
CA LEU A 114 4.98 -13.31 -8.13
C LEU A 114 3.55 -13.85 -8.18
N MET A 115 2.90 -14.04 -7.03
CA MET A 115 1.50 -14.45 -6.97
C MET A 115 0.58 -13.37 -7.54
N ALA A 116 0.78 -12.12 -7.16
CA ALA A 116 0.01 -10.98 -7.65
C ALA A 116 0.08 -10.86 -9.18
N LEU A 117 1.27 -11.01 -9.77
CA LEU A 117 1.48 -10.93 -11.22
C LEU A 117 0.89 -12.10 -12.03
N ARG A 118 0.47 -13.18 -11.38
CA ARG A 118 -0.24 -14.30 -12.05
C ARG A 118 -1.75 -14.08 -12.12
N LEU A 119 -2.26 -13.10 -11.38
CA LEU A 119 -3.68 -12.76 -11.33
C LEU A 119 -3.98 -11.63 -12.31
N GLU A 120 -5.00 -11.76 -13.13
CA GLU A 120 -5.49 -10.69 -14.01
C GLU A 120 -5.92 -9.45 -13.17
N THR A 121 -6.66 -9.70 -12.10
CA THR A 121 -6.94 -8.69 -11.08
C THR A 121 -6.34 -9.17 -9.76
N VAL A 122 -5.45 -8.39 -9.17
CA VAL A 122 -4.83 -8.76 -7.90
C VAL A 122 -5.89 -8.80 -6.80
N ARG A 123 -6.16 -9.99 -6.30
CA ARG A 123 -7.06 -10.27 -5.16
C ARG A 123 -6.31 -11.21 -4.24
N LEU A 124 -5.56 -10.66 -3.25
CA LEU A 124 -4.62 -11.45 -2.47
C LEU A 124 -4.73 -11.10 -0.98
N LEU A 125 -4.70 -12.11 -0.11
CA LEU A 125 -4.53 -11.97 1.33
C LEU A 125 -3.11 -12.41 1.71
N ILE A 126 -2.33 -11.50 2.27
CA ILE A 126 -1.02 -11.78 2.88
C ILE A 126 -1.20 -11.86 4.39
N ALA A 127 -1.07 -13.06 4.93
CA ALA A 127 -1.34 -13.38 6.33
C ALA A 127 -0.08 -13.80 7.10
N ASP A 128 1.04 -13.22 6.76
CA ASP A 128 2.35 -13.54 7.34
C ASP A 128 2.49 -13.05 8.78
N ASP A 129 3.33 -13.74 9.56
CA ASP A 129 3.68 -13.32 10.92
C ASP A 129 4.18 -11.88 10.98
N VAL A 130 4.03 -11.26 12.17
CA VAL A 130 4.59 -9.93 12.44
C VAL A 130 6.10 -9.92 12.20
N GLY A 131 6.61 -8.91 11.47
CA GLY A 131 8.03 -8.72 11.22
C GLY A 131 8.59 -9.46 10.00
N ILE A 132 7.80 -10.23 9.25
CA ILE A 132 8.21 -10.81 7.95
C ILE A 132 8.35 -9.70 6.90
N GLY A 133 7.53 -8.66 6.98
CA GLY A 133 7.63 -7.49 6.12
C GLY A 133 6.44 -7.31 5.17
N LYS A 134 5.21 -7.58 5.63
CA LYS A 134 3.97 -7.37 4.85
C LYS A 134 3.88 -6.01 4.17
N THR A 135 4.29 -4.94 4.87
CA THR A 135 4.34 -3.58 4.29
C THR A 135 5.29 -3.50 3.09
N ILE A 136 6.45 -4.19 3.17
CA ILE A 136 7.41 -4.26 2.06
C ILE A 136 6.80 -5.03 0.89
N GLU A 137 6.17 -6.16 1.15
CA GLU A 137 5.52 -6.98 0.12
C GLU A 137 4.40 -6.23 -0.58
N ALA A 138 3.57 -5.52 0.18
CA ALA A 138 2.51 -4.68 -0.37
C ALA A 138 3.08 -3.51 -1.19
N GLY A 139 4.14 -2.87 -0.71
CA GLY A 139 4.84 -1.80 -1.42
C GLY A 139 5.49 -2.28 -2.73
N LEU A 140 6.06 -3.50 -2.75
CA LEU A 140 6.59 -4.14 -3.96
C LEU A 140 5.50 -4.34 -5.02
N ILE A 141 4.34 -4.89 -4.61
CA ILE A 141 3.19 -5.07 -5.52
C ILE A 141 2.69 -3.72 -6.03
N ALA A 142 2.54 -2.74 -5.14
CA ALA A 142 2.08 -1.39 -5.51
C ALA A 142 3.03 -0.74 -6.53
N ARG A 143 4.33 -0.76 -6.26
CA ARG A 143 5.34 -0.17 -7.15
C ARG A 143 5.38 -0.88 -8.49
N GLU A 144 5.31 -2.20 -8.51
CA GLU A 144 5.33 -3.00 -9.74
C GLU A 144 4.12 -2.70 -10.63
N LEU A 145 2.90 -2.69 -10.08
CA LEU A 145 1.69 -2.39 -10.83
C LEU A 145 1.69 -0.96 -11.38
N LEU A 146 2.23 0.01 -10.62
CA LEU A 146 2.42 1.39 -11.10
C LEU A 146 3.44 1.47 -12.24
N ASP A 147 4.57 0.75 -12.13
CA ASP A 147 5.63 0.76 -13.15
C ASP A 147 5.23 0.00 -14.42
N ARG A 148 4.32 -0.96 -14.31
CA ARG A 148 3.69 -1.62 -15.46
C ARG A 148 2.61 -0.77 -16.12
N GLY A 149 2.11 0.25 -15.42
CA GLY A 149 0.98 1.05 -15.88
C GLY A 149 -0.38 0.34 -15.76
N GLU A 150 -0.42 -0.80 -15.06
CA GLU A 150 -1.66 -1.55 -14.80
C GLU A 150 -2.58 -0.79 -13.85
N VAL A 151 -2.00 -0.01 -12.93
CA VAL A 151 -2.73 0.91 -12.06
C VAL A 151 -2.14 2.32 -12.14
N LYS A 152 -3.01 3.32 -12.03
CA LYS A 152 -2.60 4.74 -12.02
C LYS A 152 -2.62 5.34 -10.62
N ARG A 153 -3.45 4.80 -9.75
CA ARG A 153 -3.73 5.34 -8.42
C ARG A 153 -3.78 4.22 -7.41
N ILE A 154 -3.27 4.49 -6.20
CA ILE A 154 -3.36 3.54 -5.09
C ILE A 154 -3.99 4.19 -3.86
N ALA A 155 -4.65 3.39 -3.03
CA ALA A 155 -5.06 3.76 -1.68
C ALA A 155 -4.60 2.70 -0.68
N VAL A 156 -4.08 3.16 0.46
CA VAL A 156 -3.85 2.33 1.65
C VAL A 156 -4.91 2.67 2.67
N LEU A 157 -5.69 1.69 3.07
CA LEU A 157 -6.63 1.77 4.19
C LEU A 157 -5.99 1.12 5.40
N CYS A 158 -5.74 1.88 6.45
CA CYS A 158 -5.07 1.38 7.65
C CYS A 158 -5.63 1.99 8.94
N PRO A 159 -5.34 1.43 10.12
CA PRO A 159 -5.62 2.07 11.39
C PRO A 159 -4.99 3.48 11.49
N PRO A 160 -5.62 4.43 12.22
CA PRO A 160 -5.16 5.82 12.28
C PRO A 160 -3.69 5.99 12.70
N HIS A 161 -3.20 5.15 13.60
CA HIS A 161 -1.83 5.21 14.13
C HIS A 161 -0.77 4.72 13.14
N LEU A 162 -1.15 3.97 12.11
CA LEU A 162 -0.24 3.47 11.07
C LEU A 162 -0.13 4.40 9.85
N CYS A 163 -0.99 5.42 9.75
CA CYS A 163 -1.02 6.29 8.56
C CYS A 163 0.32 6.98 8.28
N ASP A 164 0.96 7.54 9.30
CA ASP A 164 2.23 8.27 9.16
C ASP A 164 3.38 7.30 8.83
N GLN A 165 3.38 6.10 9.42
CA GLN A 165 4.34 5.03 9.09
C GLN A 165 4.20 4.59 7.64
N TRP A 166 2.97 4.35 7.15
CA TRP A 166 2.72 4.00 5.76
C TRP A 166 3.22 5.09 4.80
N GLN A 167 2.98 6.37 5.14
CA GLN A 167 3.44 7.50 4.33
C GLN A 167 4.96 7.51 4.23
N GLN A 168 5.64 7.36 5.36
CA GLN A 168 7.10 7.34 5.40
C GLN A 168 7.65 6.16 4.60
N GLU A 169 7.13 4.95 4.81
CA GLU A 169 7.61 3.74 4.11
C GLU A 169 7.39 3.81 2.60
N LEU A 170 6.21 4.24 2.14
CA LEU A 170 5.93 4.41 0.71
C LEU A 170 6.85 5.44 0.06
N ARG A 171 7.08 6.55 0.73
CA ARG A 171 7.94 7.62 0.22
C ARG A 171 9.40 7.22 0.19
N GLU A 172 9.95 6.72 1.31
CA GLU A 172 11.38 6.47 1.45
C GLU A 172 11.84 5.21 0.71
N LYS A 173 11.02 4.15 0.72
CA LYS A 173 11.40 2.84 0.18
C LYS A 173 10.94 2.63 -1.26
N PHE A 174 9.77 3.15 -1.62
CA PHE A 174 9.12 2.89 -2.91
C PHE A 174 8.96 4.12 -3.80
N HIS A 175 9.37 5.30 -3.34
CA HIS A 175 9.21 6.59 -4.05
C HIS A 175 7.77 6.83 -4.51
N ILE A 176 6.82 6.54 -3.62
CA ILE A 176 5.40 6.81 -3.82
C ILE A 176 4.97 7.90 -2.85
N ASP A 177 4.73 9.10 -3.36
CA ASP A 177 4.22 10.20 -2.58
C ASP A 177 2.71 10.06 -2.39
N ALA A 178 2.29 9.71 -1.18
CA ALA A 178 0.89 9.52 -0.81
C ALA A 178 0.46 10.54 0.26
N VAL A 179 -0.79 10.98 0.19
CA VAL A 179 -1.35 11.96 1.09
C VAL A 179 -2.17 11.27 2.19
N VAL A 180 -1.93 11.66 3.45
CA VAL A 180 -2.65 11.08 4.60
C VAL A 180 -4.00 11.78 4.81
N VAL A 181 -5.08 11.04 4.66
CA VAL A 181 -6.47 11.47 4.87
C VAL A 181 -7.04 10.86 6.15
N ARG A 182 -7.17 11.67 7.17
CA ARG A 182 -7.78 11.33 8.47
C ARG A 182 -8.54 12.54 9.02
N SER A 183 -9.28 12.39 10.10
CA SER A 183 -10.11 13.48 10.66
C SER A 183 -9.35 14.79 10.87
N GLY A 184 -8.07 14.72 11.29
CA GLY A 184 -7.25 15.90 11.53
C GLY A 184 -6.66 16.56 10.27
N THR A 185 -6.58 15.86 9.11
CA THR A 185 -5.95 16.38 7.89
C THR A 185 -6.93 16.67 6.77
N ALA A 186 -8.06 15.99 6.72
CA ALA A 186 -9.00 16.04 5.60
C ALA A 186 -9.51 17.45 5.27
N SER A 187 -9.85 18.25 6.27
CA SER A 187 -10.34 19.63 6.05
C SER A 187 -9.26 20.56 5.51
N LYS A 188 -7.99 20.36 5.91
CA LYS A 188 -6.86 21.11 5.37
C LYS A 188 -6.61 20.74 3.91
N LEU A 189 -6.63 19.45 3.60
CA LEU A 189 -6.44 18.94 2.24
C LEU A 189 -7.56 19.39 1.30
N GLN A 190 -8.82 19.36 1.74
CA GLN A 190 -9.95 19.82 0.94
C GLN A 190 -9.87 21.31 0.61
N ARG A 191 -9.34 22.14 1.52
CA ARG A 191 -9.14 23.58 1.25
C ARG A 191 -7.95 23.88 0.33
N ALA A 192 -7.02 22.95 0.18
CA ALA A 192 -5.84 23.10 -0.65
C ALA A 192 -6.04 22.71 -2.13
N ILE A 193 -7.22 22.18 -2.48
CA ILE A 193 -7.57 21.73 -3.83
C ILE A 193 -8.64 22.65 -4.44
N PRO A 194 -8.82 22.67 -5.77
CA PRO A 194 -9.90 23.42 -6.43
C PRO A 194 -11.28 23.04 -5.89
N ASN A 195 -12.21 24.02 -5.87
CA ASN A 195 -13.54 23.86 -5.28
C ASN A 195 -14.42 22.80 -5.96
N ASP A 196 -14.16 22.51 -7.23
CA ASP A 196 -14.83 21.49 -8.06
C ASP A 196 -14.25 20.09 -7.90
N SER A 197 -13.16 19.96 -7.13
CA SER A 197 -12.44 18.73 -6.95
C SER A 197 -12.66 18.11 -5.57
N HIS A 198 -12.62 16.78 -5.49
CA HIS A 198 -12.70 16.05 -4.24
C HIS A 198 -11.32 15.47 -3.84
N ILE A 199 -11.00 15.44 -2.53
CA ILE A 199 -9.71 14.93 -2.03
C ILE A 199 -9.37 13.54 -2.57
N PHE A 200 -10.36 12.66 -2.69
CA PHE A 200 -10.16 11.28 -3.16
C PHE A 200 -9.97 11.16 -4.67
N SER A 201 -10.30 12.17 -5.46
CA SER A 201 -10.04 12.18 -6.91
C SER A 201 -8.80 12.99 -7.26
N TYR A 202 -8.53 14.07 -6.54
CA TYR A 202 -7.45 15.01 -6.84
C TYR A 202 -6.07 14.40 -6.57
N TYR A 203 -5.88 13.82 -5.38
CA TYR A 203 -4.59 13.22 -5.03
C TYR A 203 -4.43 11.85 -5.67
N ARG A 204 -3.27 11.63 -6.29
CA ARG A 204 -2.97 10.40 -7.01
C ARG A 204 -2.89 9.20 -6.09
N HIS A 205 -2.15 9.31 -4.99
CA HIS A 205 -1.96 8.24 -4.01
C HIS A 205 -2.43 8.68 -2.64
N LEU A 206 -3.14 7.79 -1.95
CA LEU A 206 -3.84 8.09 -0.71
C LEU A 206 -3.47 7.10 0.39
N ILE A 207 -3.36 7.59 1.61
CA ILE A 207 -3.38 6.78 2.82
C ILE A 207 -4.56 7.26 3.64
N VAL A 208 -5.56 6.40 3.79
CA VAL A 208 -6.84 6.79 4.39
C VAL A 208 -7.06 5.99 5.66
N SER A 209 -7.32 6.69 6.77
CA SER A 209 -7.69 6.01 8.00
C SER A 209 -9.00 5.23 7.83
N LEU A 210 -9.01 3.94 8.20
CA LEU A 210 -10.20 3.10 8.20
C LEU A 210 -11.35 3.73 9.02
N ASP A 211 -11.01 4.34 10.16
CA ASP A 211 -12.01 5.00 11.00
C ASP A 211 -12.58 6.27 10.37
N TYR A 212 -11.83 6.92 9.50
CA TYR A 212 -12.30 8.06 8.73
C TYR A 212 -13.20 7.62 7.57
N ALA A 213 -12.78 6.61 6.83
CA ALA A 213 -13.46 6.14 5.61
C ALA A 213 -14.77 5.38 5.89
N LYS A 214 -14.87 4.66 7.03
CA LYS A 214 -16.04 3.84 7.36
C LYS A 214 -17.35 4.62 7.60
N ALA A 215 -17.24 5.91 7.97
CA ALA A 215 -18.41 6.75 8.23
C ALA A 215 -19.24 6.92 6.96
N GLU A 216 -20.55 6.71 7.03
CA GLU A 216 -21.47 6.57 5.88
C GLU A 216 -21.33 7.67 4.81
N ARG A 217 -21.33 8.95 5.23
CA ARG A 217 -21.16 10.08 4.29
C ARG A 217 -19.82 10.04 3.54
N ARG A 218 -18.74 9.62 4.21
CA ARG A 218 -17.38 9.58 3.66
C ARG A 218 -17.17 8.32 2.84
N ARG A 219 -17.78 7.21 3.27
CA ARG A 219 -17.75 5.92 2.57
C ARG A 219 -18.27 6.04 1.16
N ALA A 220 -19.47 6.61 0.97
CA ALA A 220 -20.04 6.81 -0.35
C ALA A 220 -19.11 7.63 -1.25
N SER A 221 -18.57 8.73 -0.73
CA SER A 221 -17.63 9.58 -1.46
C SER A 221 -16.31 8.86 -1.78
N PHE A 222 -15.77 8.08 -0.84
CA PHE A 222 -14.55 7.29 -1.07
C PHE A 222 -14.78 6.22 -2.15
N ILE A 223 -15.88 5.47 -2.09
CA ILE A 223 -16.22 4.42 -3.07
C ILE A 223 -16.34 5.00 -4.49
N THR A 224 -16.98 6.17 -4.63
CA THR A 224 -17.13 6.85 -5.92
C THR A 224 -15.79 7.19 -6.56
N HIS A 225 -14.80 7.65 -5.77
CA HIS A 225 -13.49 8.10 -6.25
C HIS A 225 -12.35 7.14 -5.92
N CYS A 226 -12.70 5.90 -5.52
CA CYS A 226 -11.75 4.92 -5.05
C CYS A 226 -10.69 4.58 -6.12
N PRO A 227 -9.41 4.59 -5.79
CA PRO A 227 -8.34 4.18 -6.69
C PRO A 227 -8.48 2.76 -7.24
N ASP A 228 -7.71 2.48 -8.31
CA ASP A 228 -7.72 1.19 -9.00
C ASP A 228 -7.13 0.06 -8.15
N PHE A 229 -6.22 0.39 -7.26
CA PHE A 229 -5.60 -0.55 -6.33
C PHE A 229 -5.76 -0.09 -4.88
N VAL A 230 -6.31 -0.98 -4.05
CA VAL A 230 -6.54 -0.74 -2.63
C VAL A 230 -5.80 -1.78 -1.80
N ILE A 231 -5.00 -1.30 -0.86
CA ILE A 231 -4.32 -2.09 0.17
C ILE A 231 -5.08 -1.87 1.49
N VAL A 232 -5.46 -2.93 2.17
CA VAL A 232 -6.12 -2.87 3.48
C VAL A 232 -5.21 -3.50 4.51
N ASP A 233 -4.69 -2.67 5.40
CA ASP A 233 -3.86 -3.14 6.50
C ASP A 233 -4.70 -3.46 7.75
N GLU A 234 -4.23 -4.43 8.54
CA GLU A 234 -4.97 -5.01 9.68
C GLU A 234 -6.39 -5.47 9.28
N ALA A 235 -6.47 -6.16 8.12
CA ALA A 235 -7.71 -6.58 7.49
C ALA A 235 -8.60 -7.45 8.38
N HIS A 236 -8.04 -8.14 9.40
CA HIS A 236 -8.79 -8.89 10.40
C HIS A 236 -9.82 -8.02 11.16
N THR A 237 -9.61 -6.70 11.22
CA THR A 237 -10.57 -5.76 11.83
C THR A 237 -11.77 -5.47 10.94
N CYS A 238 -11.76 -5.95 9.70
CA CYS A 238 -12.78 -5.74 8.69
C CYS A 238 -13.64 -6.99 8.42
N THR A 239 -13.64 -7.98 9.32
CA THR A 239 -14.45 -9.20 9.20
C THR A 239 -15.88 -8.97 9.65
N HIS A 240 -16.83 -9.69 9.08
CA HIS A 240 -18.25 -9.59 9.44
C HIS A 240 -18.50 -10.02 10.90
N PHE A 241 -17.77 -11.02 11.40
CA PHE A 241 -17.94 -11.61 12.72
C PHE A 241 -17.10 -11.01 13.84
N SER A 242 -16.13 -10.14 13.52
CA SER A 242 -15.16 -9.64 14.50
C SER A 242 -15.75 -8.69 15.54
N SER A 243 -17.00 -8.27 15.40
CA SER A 243 -17.65 -7.54 16.48
C SER A 243 -19.17 -7.51 16.33
N LYS A 244 -19.84 -7.75 17.44
CA LYS A 244 -21.20 -7.23 17.67
C LYS A 244 -21.21 -5.70 17.67
N SER A 245 -20.08 -5.02 17.41
CA SER A 245 -19.94 -3.57 17.39
C SER A 245 -20.29 -3.00 16.02
N THR A 246 -21.06 -1.95 16.00
CA THR A 246 -21.44 -1.16 14.82
C THR A 246 -20.20 -0.74 13.99
N SER A 247 -19.07 -0.52 14.66
CA SER A 247 -17.80 -0.10 14.04
C SER A 247 -17.18 -1.18 13.14
N GLY A 248 -17.20 -2.44 13.55
CA GLY A 248 -16.68 -3.56 12.74
C GLY A 248 -17.54 -3.79 11.50
N GLN A 249 -18.86 -3.75 11.67
CA GLN A 249 -19.79 -3.87 10.55
C GLN A 249 -19.59 -2.77 9.50
N GLN A 250 -19.34 -1.52 9.92
CA GLN A 250 -19.07 -0.41 9.01
C GLN A 250 -17.75 -0.59 8.22
N ARG A 251 -16.71 -1.14 8.86
CA ARG A 251 -15.45 -1.45 8.18
C ARG A 251 -15.65 -2.56 7.16
N HIS A 252 -16.32 -3.63 7.54
CA HIS A 252 -16.65 -4.73 6.62
C HIS A 252 -17.43 -4.24 5.40
N GLN A 253 -18.51 -3.46 5.60
CA GLN A 253 -19.30 -2.87 4.52
C GLN A 253 -18.46 -1.98 3.58
N LEU A 254 -17.52 -1.20 4.14
CA LEU A 254 -16.61 -0.40 3.32
C LEU A 254 -15.78 -1.28 2.38
N ILE A 255 -15.14 -2.33 2.92
CA ILE A 255 -14.28 -3.18 2.10
C ILE A 255 -15.11 -4.03 1.13
N GLN A 256 -16.28 -4.50 1.53
CA GLN A 256 -17.21 -5.21 0.65
C GLN A 256 -17.60 -4.35 -0.57
N GLN A 257 -17.98 -3.09 -0.37
CA GLN A 257 -18.30 -2.17 -1.47
C GLN A 257 -17.09 -1.88 -2.37
N ILE A 258 -15.87 -1.85 -1.80
CA ILE A 258 -14.64 -1.76 -2.59
C ILE A 258 -14.47 -3.02 -3.45
N ALA A 259 -14.74 -4.19 -2.89
CA ALA A 259 -14.59 -5.49 -3.53
C ALA A 259 -15.63 -5.77 -4.63
N GLU A 260 -16.79 -5.13 -4.61
CA GLU A 260 -17.86 -5.29 -5.62
C GLU A 260 -17.41 -4.98 -7.05
N LYS A 261 -16.41 -4.10 -7.24
CA LYS A 261 -15.84 -3.85 -8.56
C LYS A 261 -14.80 -4.93 -8.89
N ASN A 262 -15.14 -5.86 -9.76
CA ASN A 262 -14.31 -7.03 -10.12
C ASN A 262 -12.95 -6.65 -10.70
N ASN A 263 -12.84 -5.54 -11.41
CA ASN A 263 -11.59 -5.04 -12.02
C ASN A 263 -10.73 -4.21 -11.04
N ARG A 264 -11.13 -4.06 -9.78
CA ARG A 264 -10.34 -3.34 -8.78
C ARG A 264 -9.40 -4.30 -8.08
N HIS A 265 -8.13 -3.97 -8.07
CA HIS A 265 -7.12 -4.71 -7.32
C HIS A 265 -7.32 -4.49 -5.81
N LEU A 266 -7.29 -5.57 -5.04
CA LEU A 266 -7.49 -5.55 -3.59
C LEU A 266 -6.45 -6.45 -2.91
N LEU A 267 -5.64 -5.85 -2.04
CA LEU A 267 -4.65 -6.53 -1.23
C LEU A 267 -5.02 -6.41 0.23
N LEU A 268 -5.23 -7.53 0.89
CA LEU A 268 -5.52 -7.59 2.32
C LEU A 268 -4.26 -8.02 3.07
N LEU A 269 -3.91 -7.31 4.14
CA LEU A 269 -2.78 -7.61 5.01
C LEU A 269 -3.27 -7.90 6.42
N SER A 270 -2.83 -8.99 7.02
CA SER A 270 -3.14 -9.33 8.41
C SER A 270 -2.02 -10.19 9.01
N ALA A 271 -1.71 -9.99 10.28
CA ALA A 271 -0.84 -10.92 11.01
C ALA A 271 -1.64 -12.06 11.68
N THR A 272 -2.93 -11.84 11.87
CA THR A 272 -3.83 -12.76 12.58
C THR A 272 -5.09 -12.99 11.75
N PRO A 273 -5.00 -13.72 10.60
CA PRO A 273 -6.14 -13.97 9.74
C PRO A 273 -7.22 -14.80 10.46
N HIS A 274 -6.79 -15.65 11.37
CA HIS A 274 -7.64 -16.48 12.22
C HIS A 274 -7.67 -15.88 13.63
N SER A 275 -8.80 -15.33 14.03
CA SER A 275 -9.07 -14.97 15.44
C SER A 275 -9.58 -16.19 16.26
N GLY A 276 -9.34 -17.42 15.78
CA GLY A 276 -9.94 -18.63 16.33
C GLY A 276 -11.37 -18.90 15.87
N ILE A 277 -11.90 -18.06 14.97
CA ILE A 277 -13.26 -18.16 14.43
C ILE A 277 -13.16 -18.36 12.92
N GLU A 278 -13.54 -19.54 12.44
CA GLU A 278 -13.48 -19.92 11.03
C GLU A 278 -14.28 -18.98 10.13
N GLU A 279 -15.47 -18.59 10.59
CA GLU A 279 -16.35 -17.67 9.85
C GLU A 279 -15.70 -16.31 9.61
N SER A 280 -14.89 -15.81 10.55
CA SER A 280 -14.16 -14.56 10.38
C SER A 280 -13.12 -14.66 9.27
N PHE A 281 -12.44 -15.79 9.16
CA PHE A 281 -11.48 -16.05 8.09
C PHE A 281 -12.16 -16.20 6.73
N LEU A 282 -13.25 -16.98 6.67
CA LEU A 282 -14.05 -17.12 5.45
C LEU A 282 -14.62 -15.78 4.97
N SER A 283 -15.03 -14.92 5.90
CA SER A 283 -15.46 -13.55 5.59
C SER A 283 -14.36 -12.71 4.94
N LEU A 284 -13.10 -12.83 5.39
CA LEU A 284 -11.96 -12.16 4.71
C LEU A 284 -11.72 -12.72 3.31
N LEU A 285 -11.78 -14.04 3.18
CA LEU A 285 -11.61 -14.69 1.88
C LEU A 285 -12.74 -14.32 0.90
N GLY A 286 -13.97 -14.18 1.40
CA GLY A 286 -15.13 -13.73 0.65
C GLY A 286 -14.98 -12.33 0.05
N LEU A 287 -14.20 -11.45 0.70
CA LEU A 287 -13.85 -10.13 0.13
C LEU A 287 -12.93 -10.23 -1.09
N LEU A 288 -12.16 -11.31 -1.22
CA LEU A 288 -11.32 -11.55 -2.40
C LEU A 288 -12.12 -12.18 -3.52
N GLN A 289 -12.87 -13.22 -3.20
CA GLN A 289 -13.74 -13.96 -4.12
C GLN A 289 -14.99 -14.40 -3.35
N PRO A 290 -16.21 -14.01 -3.77
CA PRO A 290 -17.44 -14.33 -3.04
C PRO A 290 -17.65 -15.85 -2.79
N GLU A 291 -17.17 -16.69 -3.70
CA GLU A 291 -17.26 -18.16 -3.57
C GLU A 291 -16.43 -18.72 -2.40
N PHE A 292 -15.41 -17.99 -1.94
CA PHE A 292 -14.57 -18.45 -0.82
C PHE A 292 -15.28 -18.34 0.53
N GLU A 293 -16.30 -17.51 0.65
CA GLU A 293 -17.10 -17.42 1.88
C GLU A 293 -17.91 -18.69 2.16
N GLN A 294 -18.21 -19.46 1.10
CA GLN A 294 -19.01 -20.69 1.19
C GLN A 294 -18.17 -21.96 1.32
N LEU A 295 -16.84 -21.83 1.43
CA LEU A 295 -15.95 -22.98 1.55
C LEU A 295 -16.09 -23.64 2.93
N THR A 296 -15.95 -24.96 2.95
CA THR A 296 -15.76 -25.74 4.17
C THR A 296 -14.30 -26.15 4.23
N LEU A 297 -13.51 -25.53 5.11
CA LEU A 297 -12.04 -25.67 5.12
C LEU A 297 -11.57 -27.11 5.33
N ASP A 298 -12.31 -27.92 6.10
CA ASP A 298 -11.99 -29.31 6.35
C ASP A 298 -12.24 -30.26 5.15
N ARG A 299 -12.99 -29.80 4.13
CA ARG A 299 -13.44 -30.63 3.00
C ARG A 299 -13.21 -29.96 1.64
N LEU A 300 -12.08 -29.26 1.50
CA LEU A 300 -11.71 -28.64 0.23
C LEU A 300 -11.36 -29.70 -0.82
N THR A 301 -11.94 -29.58 -2.01
CA THR A 301 -11.49 -30.32 -3.19
C THR A 301 -10.12 -29.77 -3.65
N ASP A 302 -9.36 -30.56 -4.41
CA ASP A 302 -8.04 -30.13 -4.90
C ASP A 302 -8.14 -28.84 -5.72
N LYS A 303 -9.16 -28.69 -6.58
CA LYS A 303 -9.41 -27.47 -7.35
C LYS A 303 -9.69 -26.25 -6.46
N GLN A 304 -10.46 -26.42 -5.38
CA GLN A 304 -10.74 -25.34 -4.43
C GLN A 304 -9.49 -24.96 -3.68
N ARG A 305 -8.67 -25.94 -3.30
CA ARG A 305 -7.40 -25.72 -2.60
C ARG A 305 -6.41 -24.97 -3.48
N ASP A 306 -6.24 -25.36 -4.75
CA ASP A 306 -5.36 -24.68 -5.70
C ASP A 306 -5.85 -23.25 -5.97
N LYS A 307 -7.17 -23.06 -6.13
CA LYS A 307 -7.75 -21.74 -6.32
C LYS A 307 -7.54 -20.85 -5.11
N LEU A 308 -7.79 -21.35 -3.90
CA LEU A 308 -7.52 -20.61 -2.65
C LEU A 308 -6.03 -20.29 -2.52
N ALA A 309 -5.15 -21.24 -2.80
CA ALA A 309 -3.69 -21.05 -2.73
C ALA A 309 -3.17 -19.97 -3.68
N SER A 310 -3.88 -19.65 -4.77
CA SER A 310 -3.52 -18.53 -5.66
C SER A 310 -3.88 -17.15 -5.08
N HIS A 311 -4.76 -17.10 -4.07
CA HIS A 311 -5.26 -15.85 -3.47
C HIS A 311 -4.85 -15.66 -2.00
N PHE A 312 -4.15 -16.62 -1.41
CA PHE A 312 -3.81 -16.61 0.00
C PHE A 312 -2.38 -17.07 0.24
N ILE A 313 -1.64 -16.31 1.02
CA ILE A 313 -0.31 -16.69 1.49
C ILE A 313 -0.17 -16.46 2.99
N GLN A 314 0.35 -17.44 3.69
CA GLN A 314 0.66 -17.36 5.11
C GLN A 314 2.00 -18.05 5.38
N ARG A 315 2.93 -17.32 6.00
CA ARG A 315 4.24 -17.85 6.38
C ARG A 315 4.52 -17.48 7.83
N ARG A 316 5.12 -18.42 8.52
CA ARG A 316 5.59 -18.23 9.89
C ARG A 316 7.07 -17.87 9.88
N ARG A 317 7.53 -17.19 10.92
CA ARG A 317 8.97 -16.90 11.06
C ARG A 317 9.83 -18.18 11.03
N ALA A 318 9.32 -19.29 11.60
CA ALA A 318 9.99 -20.59 11.58
C ALA A 318 10.20 -21.11 10.15
N ASP A 319 9.17 -20.96 9.29
CA ASP A 319 9.24 -21.39 7.88
C ASP A 319 10.30 -20.58 7.13
N VAL A 320 10.32 -19.26 7.34
CA VAL A 320 11.33 -18.38 6.71
C VAL A 320 12.73 -18.68 7.22
N LYS A 321 12.92 -18.98 8.51
CA LYS A 321 14.21 -19.42 9.07
C LYS A 321 14.71 -20.68 8.40
N GLN A 322 13.83 -21.66 8.19
CA GLN A 322 14.21 -22.93 7.53
C GLN A 322 14.76 -22.72 6.12
N TRP A 323 14.24 -21.73 5.37
CA TRP A 323 14.65 -21.44 4.00
C TRP A 323 15.92 -20.58 3.91
N LEU A 324 16.16 -19.68 4.89
CA LEU A 324 17.29 -18.74 4.86
C LEU A 324 18.52 -19.24 5.64
N GLY A 325 18.39 -20.32 6.41
CA GLY A 325 19.49 -20.84 7.23
C GLY A 325 20.02 -19.81 8.23
N ASN A 326 21.34 -19.67 8.32
CA ASN A 326 22.01 -18.77 9.27
C ASN A 326 21.89 -17.27 8.94
N GLU A 327 21.39 -16.90 7.77
CA GLU A 327 21.20 -15.50 7.36
C GLU A 327 19.84 -14.93 7.79
N THR A 328 19.22 -15.48 8.83
CA THR A 328 17.90 -15.02 9.27
C THR A 328 17.99 -13.69 10.01
N PRO A 329 17.14 -12.70 9.64
CA PRO A 329 17.10 -11.40 10.30
C PRO A 329 16.30 -11.42 11.61
N PHE A 330 15.71 -12.57 11.96
CA PHE A 330 14.81 -12.64 13.10
C PHE A 330 15.61 -12.91 14.36
N PRO A 331 15.53 -12.04 15.38
CA PRO A 331 16.11 -12.30 16.68
C PRO A 331 15.51 -13.55 17.29
N GLU A 332 16.32 -14.29 18.02
CA GLU A 332 15.79 -15.39 18.83
C GLU A 332 14.96 -14.84 19.97
N ARG A 333 13.84 -15.48 20.23
CA ARG A 333 12.97 -15.11 21.34
C ARG A 333 13.44 -15.88 22.57
N ASP A 334 14.07 -15.16 23.48
CA ASP A 334 14.32 -15.65 24.83
C ASP A 334 13.19 -15.13 25.74
N SER A 335 12.39 -16.06 26.27
CA SER A 335 11.23 -15.72 27.12
C SER A 335 11.62 -15.99 28.57
N GLU A 336 11.77 -14.92 29.35
CA GLU A 336 12.05 -15.00 30.77
C GLU A 336 10.82 -14.51 31.55
N GLU A 337 10.35 -15.31 32.49
CA GLU A 337 9.29 -14.90 33.43
C GLU A 337 9.93 -14.25 34.66
N LYS A 338 9.67 -12.95 34.84
CA LYS A 338 10.12 -12.20 36.01
C LYS A 338 8.96 -11.88 36.92
N SER A 339 8.89 -12.52 38.07
CA SER A 339 7.95 -12.16 39.11
C SER A 339 8.47 -10.97 39.91
N TYR A 340 7.62 -9.98 40.13
CA TYR A 340 7.95 -8.82 40.98
C TYR A 340 6.82 -8.56 41.97
N LYS A 341 7.18 -8.03 43.12
CA LYS A 341 6.20 -7.62 44.15
C LYS A 341 5.81 -6.16 43.90
N LEU A 342 4.52 -5.92 43.74
CA LEU A 342 4.00 -4.55 43.67
C LEU A 342 4.27 -3.81 44.99
N SER A 343 4.58 -2.48 44.93
CA SER A 343 4.57 -1.63 46.07
C SER A 343 3.16 -1.58 46.70
N LYS A 344 3.08 -1.22 48.00
CA LYS A 344 1.77 -1.16 48.67
C LYS A 344 0.81 -0.20 47.96
N GLU A 345 1.33 0.96 47.56
CA GLU A 345 0.55 2.00 46.85
C GLU A 345 0.08 1.53 45.48
N TYR A 346 0.93 0.79 44.76
CA TYR A 346 0.58 0.24 43.43
C TYR A 346 -0.44 -0.88 43.54
N LYS A 347 -0.32 -1.72 44.59
CA LYS A 347 -1.30 -2.77 44.85
C LYS A 347 -2.66 -2.18 45.22
N GLN A 348 -2.68 -1.13 46.03
CA GLN A 348 -3.90 -0.42 46.40
C GLN A 348 -4.58 0.19 45.18
N LEU A 349 -3.83 0.88 44.31
CA LEU A 349 -4.32 1.44 43.07
C LEU A 349 -4.92 0.33 42.14
N PHE A 350 -4.24 -0.81 42.05
CA PHE A 350 -4.73 -1.95 41.28
C PHE A 350 -6.05 -2.49 41.84
N ASP A 351 -6.13 -2.67 43.15
CA ASP A 351 -7.32 -3.18 43.82
C ASP A 351 -8.48 -2.16 43.72
N ASP A 352 -8.22 -0.86 43.77
CA ASP A 352 -9.22 0.19 43.60
C ASP A 352 -9.76 0.22 42.17
N VAL A 353 -8.89 0.18 41.15
CA VAL A 353 -9.28 0.11 39.75
C VAL A 353 -10.07 -1.16 39.44
N TYR A 354 -9.63 -2.29 39.99
CA TYR A 354 -10.31 -3.56 39.82
C TYR A 354 -11.71 -3.59 40.48
N SER A 355 -11.81 -3.00 41.67
CA SER A 355 -13.09 -2.87 42.40
C SER A 355 -14.05 -1.92 41.67
N PHE A 356 -13.55 -0.81 41.15
CA PHE A 356 -14.32 0.12 40.32
C PHE A 356 -14.82 -0.56 39.03
N ALA A 357 -13.95 -1.29 38.32
CA ALA A 357 -14.33 -2.04 37.14
C ALA A 357 -15.41 -3.11 37.41
N ARG A 358 -15.27 -3.84 38.54
CA ARG A 358 -16.30 -4.80 38.98
C ARG A 358 -17.62 -4.14 39.37
N GLY A 359 -17.57 -2.97 39.99
CA GLY A 359 -18.73 -2.16 40.33
C GLY A 359 -19.52 -1.75 39.08
N LEU A 360 -18.80 -1.24 38.07
CA LEU A 360 -19.39 -0.89 36.77
C LEU A 360 -20.04 -2.08 36.08
N VAL A 361 -19.39 -3.25 36.05
CA VAL A 361 -19.95 -4.46 35.45
C VAL A 361 -21.23 -4.90 36.14
N LYS A 362 -21.33 -4.79 37.48
CA LYS A 362 -22.53 -5.15 38.24
C LYS A 362 -23.70 -4.19 38.03
N THR A 363 -23.43 -2.88 37.84
CA THR A 363 -24.46 -1.87 37.56
C THR A 363 -24.94 -1.88 36.12
N THR A 364 -24.15 -2.42 35.18
CA THR A 364 -24.45 -2.41 33.74
C THR A 364 -25.22 -3.65 33.26
N THR A 365 -25.51 -4.60 34.16
CA THR A 365 -26.34 -5.77 33.80
C THR A 365 -27.80 -5.41 33.52
N GLU A 366 -28.24 -4.21 33.85
CA GLU A 366 -29.60 -3.69 33.55
C GLU A 366 -29.69 -2.82 32.28
N ASP A 367 -28.56 -2.36 31.71
CA ASP A 367 -28.58 -1.49 30.52
C ASP A 367 -27.40 -1.78 29.57
N MET A 368 -27.60 -2.75 28.69
CA MET A 368 -26.57 -3.20 27.73
C MET A 368 -26.13 -2.16 26.68
N SER A 369 -26.75 -0.97 26.66
CA SER A 369 -26.44 0.08 25.69
C SER A 369 -25.19 0.88 26.01
N LEU A 370 -24.70 0.83 27.24
CA LEU A 370 -23.54 1.64 27.72
C LEU A 370 -22.20 0.90 27.71
N TRP A 371 -22.22 -0.43 27.43
CA TRP A 371 -21.01 -1.25 27.49
C TRP A 371 -19.85 -0.83 26.57
N PRO A 372 -20.05 -0.42 25.29
CA PRO A 372 -18.93 -0.03 24.42
C PRO A 372 -18.19 1.23 24.89
N ALA A 373 -18.91 2.17 25.48
CA ALA A 373 -18.33 3.44 25.91
C ALA A 373 -17.55 3.31 27.23
N SER A 374 -18.05 2.48 28.16
CA SER A 374 -17.42 2.29 29.48
C SER A 374 -16.16 1.44 29.42
N GLY A 375 -16.11 0.44 28.53
CA GLY A 375 -14.90 -0.36 28.33
C GLY A 375 -13.75 0.46 27.74
N THR A 376 -14.03 1.34 26.80
CA THR A 376 -13.04 2.25 26.23
C THR A 376 -12.59 3.31 27.24
N LEU A 377 -13.49 3.80 28.09
CA LEU A 377 -13.18 4.77 29.12
C LEU A 377 -12.27 4.17 30.21
N LEU A 378 -12.50 2.92 30.60
CA LEU A 378 -11.67 2.21 31.59
C LEU A 378 -10.24 1.98 31.10
N VAL A 379 -10.07 1.63 29.83
CA VAL A 379 -8.74 1.46 29.22
C VAL A 379 -8.05 2.81 29.07
N SER A 380 -8.75 3.87 28.69
CA SER A 380 -8.17 5.21 28.55
C SER A 380 -7.80 5.82 29.89
N VAL A 381 -8.64 5.74 30.91
CA VAL A 381 -8.35 6.21 32.28
C VAL A 381 -7.20 5.43 32.91
N GLY A 382 -7.15 4.09 32.70
CA GLY A 382 -6.03 3.27 33.16
C GLY A 382 -4.70 3.62 32.49
N VAL A 383 -4.71 3.87 31.20
CA VAL A 383 -3.52 4.26 30.41
C VAL A 383 -3.06 5.67 30.75
N ASP A 384 -3.97 6.63 30.90
CA ASP A 384 -3.62 8.02 31.25
C ASP A 384 -3.11 8.14 32.69
N SER A 385 -3.71 7.42 33.64
CA SER A 385 -3.21 7.34 35.04
C SER A 385 -1.83 6.67 35.11
N LEU A 386 -1.57 5.65 34.33
CA LEU A 386 -0.25 5.04 34.20
C LEU A 386 0.75 6.00 33.53
N ARG A 387 0.34 6.76 32.54
CA ARG A 387 1.18 7.75 31.86
C ARG A 387 1.61 8.86 32.80
N ASP A 388 0.72 9.36 33.63
CA ASP A 388 1.02 10.39 34.64
C ASP A 388 1.95 9.89 35.74
N VAL A 389 1.80 8.66 36.20
CA VAL A 389 2.71 8.04 37.16
C VAL A 389 4.11 7.83 36.56
N PHE A 390 4.22 7.46 35.29
CA PHE A 390 5.51 7.31 34.61
C PHE A 390 6.14 8.67 34.24
N SER A 391 5.37 9.70 33.96
CA SER A 391 5.89 11.04 33.67
C SER A 391 6.45 11.70 34.92
N HIS A 392 5.80 11.56 36.08
CA HIS A 392 6.28 12.07 37.37
C HIS A 392 7.56 11.39 37.88
N ARG A 393 7.82 10.12 37.49
CA ARG A 393 9.09 9.44 37.84
C ARG A 393 10.27 9.89 36.97
N ARG A 394 10.04 10.26 35.71
CA ARG A 394 11.10 10.77 34.83
C ARG A 394 11.66 12.11 35.27
N SER A 395 10.86 12.96 35.91
CA SER A 395 11.30 14.25 36.41
C SER A 395 12.07 14.21 37.77
N ARG A 396 12.05 13.07 38.48
CA ARG A 396 12.75 12.92 39.76
C ARG A 396 14.11 12.21 39.68
N ASN A 397 14.48 11.62 38.56
CA ASN A 397 15.72 10.84 38.40
C ASN A 397 16.78 11.47 37.49
N VAL A 398 16.71 12.79 37.24
CA VAL A 398 17.80 13.52 36.59
C VAL A 398 18.41 14.45 37.60
N LYS A 399 19.28 13.95 38.47
CA LYS A 399 20.37 14.73 39.04
C LYS A 399 21.63 14.35 38.29
N PRO A 400 22.39 15.28 37.73
CA PRO A 400 23.72 15.00 37.24
C PRO A 400 24.65 14.89 38.48
N GLU A 401 25.28 13.74 38.65
CA GLU A 401 26.50 13.67 39.44
C GLU A 401 27.62 14.23 38.57
N GLY A 402 28.14 15.38 38.99
CA GLY A 402 29.41 15.89 38.52
C GLY A 402 30.52 15.27 39.38
N GLU A 403 31.54 14.87 38.72
CA GLU A 403 32.98 15.01 38.86
C GLU A 403 33.67 13.90 38.06
#